data_0663ec6cb56cd126b0ea28ddb9ee6fab
#
_entry.id   0663ec6cb56cd126b0ea28ddb9ee6fab
#
_cell.length_a   1.000
_cell.length_b   1.000
_cell.length_c   1.000
_cell.angle_alpha   90.00
_cell.angle_beta   90.00
_cell.angle_gamma   90.00
#
_symmetry.space_group_name_H-M   'P 1'
#
loop_
_entity.id
_entity.type
_entity.pdbx_description
1 polymer ?
#
loop_
_entity_poly.entity_id
_entity_poly.type
_entity_poly.pdbx_seq_one_letter_code
_entity_poly.pdbx_strand_id
1 'polypeptide(L)'
;MSGSTFGNIFRISTWGESHGKALGVVIDGCPAGLELCEDDIQVFLDRRKPGQSRYVTQRKESDSVEILSGVFEGRTTGTPISLIVRNESQRSADYSEIAGYYRPGHADYTFDEKYGFRDYRGGGRSSGRETIGRVAAGAVAVKLLGQMGIELYAYASAIGGIAMDRDSFNLEERDNNPFAMPDSGAALKIKKYADRKLEECNSMGGIIECVVKNMPAGIGEPVFDKLDANLAKAVMSIGAVKGVEIGDGFAAADSTGLENNDAFRMKDGHIVKQTNHAGGILGGMSDGSDIILRAAVKPTPSIAATQHTVNKAGEEIDISIHGRHDPMIVPRAVVVVEAMTAITLVDMLFMGMTSRLDRIADFYKR
;
A
#
# COMPACT_ATOMS: atom_id res chain seq x y z
N MET A 1 20.77 9.58 -4.10
CA MET A 1 19.31 9.86 -4.06
C MET A 1 18.76 9.28 -2.77
N SER A 2 17.93 10.00 -2.04
CA SER A 2 17.31 9.47 -0.83
C SER A 2 16.12 8.58 -1.22
N GLY A 3 16.01 7.38 -0.65
CA GLY A 3 14.90 6.46 -0.87
C GLY A 3 13.62 6.82 -0.10
N SER A 4 13.49 8.05 0.41
CA SER A 4 12.37 8.49 1.25
C SER A 4 11.42 9.46 0.54
N THR A 5 11.64 9.73 -0.74
CA THR A 5 10.80 10.60 -1.58
C THR A 5 10.23 9.79 -2.75
N PHE A 6 8.94 9.99 -3.05
CA PHE A 6 8.22 9.33 -4.14
C PHE A 6 7.30 10.34 -4.85
N GLY A 7 7.12 10.21 -6.18
CA GLY A 7 6.35 11.11 -7.04
C GLY A 7 7.22 12.19 -7.67
N ASN A 8 6.67 12.86 -8.68
CA ASN A 8 7.31 13.92 -9.47
C ASN A 8 6.68 15.28 -9.19
N ILE A 9 5.37 15.44 -9.47
CA ILE A 9 4.58 16.66 -9.24
C ILE A 9 3.84 16.54 -7.91
N PHE A 10 2.97 15.52 -7.76
CA PHE A 10 2.42 15.18 -6.46
C PHE A 10 3.41 14.29 -5.74
N ARG A 11 4.24 14.89 -4.92
CA ARG A 11 5.41 14.25 -4.34
C ARG A 11 5.32 14.15 -2.84
N ILE A 12 5.68 13.00 -2.30
CA ILE A 12 5.73 12.77 -0.86
C ILE A 12 7.16 12.52 -0.39
N SER A 13 7.48 13.00 0.82
CA SER A 13 8.70 12.66 1.54
C SER A 13 8.36 12.16 2.93
N THR A 14 8.59 10.87 3.20
CA THR A 14 8.33 10.26 4.50
C THR A 14 9.57 10.31 5.39
N TRP A 15 9.36 10.50 6.69
CA TRP A 15 10.43 10.57 7.70
C TRP A 15 9.99 9.93 9.01
N GLY A 16 10.94 9.77 9.92
CA GLY A 16 10.73 9.15 11.24
C GLY A 16 10.84 7.63 11.22
N GLU A 17 10.83 7.03 12.39
CA GLU A 17 11.13 5.62 12.64
C GLU A 17 10.21 5.03 13.69
N SER A 18 10.10 3.69 13.70
CA SER A 18 9.16 2.97 14.57
C SER A 18 9.38 3.19 16.06
N HIS A 19 10.61 3.49 16.47
CA HIS A 19 11.01 3.77 17.87
C HIS A 19 11.57 5.18 18.04
N GLY A 20 11.42 6.06 17.05
CA GLY A 20 11.64 7.49 17.14
C GLY A 20 10.49 8.20 17.88
N LYS A 21 10.58 9.52 18.02
CA LYS A 21 9.54 10.34 18.68
C LYS A 21 8.24 10.41 17.88
N ALA A 22 8.35 10.39 16.56
CA ALA A 22 7.24 10.54 15.62
C ALA A 22 7.59 9.97 14.25
N LEU A 23 6.57 9.81 13.43
CA LEU A 23 6.68 9.61 11.98
C LEU A 23 5.85 10.68 11.29
N GLY A 24 6.20 10.99 10.05
CA GLY A 24 5.44 11.98 9.30
C GLY A 24 5.69 11.91 7.81
N VAL A 25 5.00 12.78 7.12
CA VAL A 25 5.11 12.96 5.67
C VAL A 25 4.97 14.44 5.34
N VAL A 26 5.73 14.86 4.35
CA VAL A 26 5.50 16.12 3.65
C VAL A 26 4.97 15.80 2.26
N ILE A 27 3.85 16.41 1.91
CA ILE A 27 3.21 16.31 0.59
C ILE A 27 3.45 17.63 -0.12
N ASP A 28 4.08 17.58 -1.28
CA ASP A 28 4.32 18.73 -2.15
C ASP A 28 3.52 18.56 -3.45
N GLY A 29 3.08 19.66 -4.06
CA GLY A 29 2.31 19.65 -5.31
C GLY A 29 0.81 19.34 -5.15
N CYS A 30 0.26 19.39 -3.94
CA CYS A 30 -1.18 19.36 -3.75
C CYS A 30 -1.80 20.71 -4.17
N PRO A 31 -2.80 20.75 -5.06
CA PRO A 31 -3.45 22.00 -5.45
C PRO A 31 -4.12 22.71 -4.28
N ALA A 32 -4.24 24.04 -4.37
CA ALA A 32 -5.01 24.82 -3.42
C ALA A 32 -6.52 24.58 -3.58
N GLY A 33 -7.26 24.71 -2.46
CA GLY A 33 -8.73 24.70 -2.47
C GLY A 33 -9.39 23.34 -2.17
N LEU A 34 -8.62 22.26 -2.00
CA LEU A 34 -9.16 21.00 -1.52
C LEU A 34 -9.60 21.15 -0.06
N GLU A 35 -10.85 20.84 0.26
CA GLU A 35 -11.30 20.74 1.66
C GLU A 35 -10.55 19.61 2.34
N LEU A 36 -9.91 19.88 3.49
CA LEU A 36 -9.07 18.91 4.19
C LEU A 36 -9.02 19.21 5.68
N CYS A 37 -9.29 18.19 6.49
CA CYS A 37 -9.08 18.18 7.94
C CYS A 37 -8.45 16.86 8.39
N GLU A 38 -8.08 16.78 9.67
CA GLU A 38 -7.48 15.58 10.26
C GLU A 38 -8.39 14.36 10.16
N ASP A 39 -9.69 14.51 10.31
CA ASP A 39 -10.66 13.40 10.25
C ASP A 39 -10.68 12.73 8.86
N ASP A 40 -10.48 13.49 7.78
CA ASP A 40 -10.38 12.94 6.42
C ASP A 40 -9.20 11.95 6.28
N ILE A 41 -8.14 12.19 7.04
CA ILE A 41 -6.92 11.37 7.03
C ILE A 41 -7.04 10.24 8.06
N GLN A 42 -7.63 10.54 9.21
CA GLN A 42 -7.70 9.61 10.35
C GLN A 42 -8.45 8.33 10.01
N VAL A 43 -9.53 8.40 9.22
CA VAL A 43 -10.29 7.22 8.79
C VAL A 43 -9.43 6.21 8.02
N PHE A 44 -8.44 6.66 7.27
CA PHE A 44 -7.48 5.79 6.58
C PHE A 44 -6.44 5.23 7.55
N LEU A 45 -5.92 6.05 8.45
CA LEU A 45 -4.98 5.61 9.48
C LEU A 45 -5.62 4.60 10.42
N ASP A 46 -6.91 4.74 10.73
CA ASP A 46 -7.67 3.80 11.54
C ASP A 46 -7.77 2.41 10.91
N ARG A 47 -7.89 2.31 9.59
CA ARG A 47 -7.81 1.04 8.87
C ARG A 47 -6.40 0.41 8.91
N ARG A 48 -5.35 1.23 9.05
CA ARG A 48 -3.95 0.78 9.12
C ARG A 48 -3.51 0.43 10.55
N LYS A 49 -4.01 1.10 11.58
CA LYS A 49 -3.49 1.03 12.96
C LYS A 49 -3.44 -0.41 13.51
N PRO A 50 -2.55 -0.69 14.47
CA PRO A 50 -2.49 -1.98 15.15
C PRO A 50 -3.68 -2.19 16.10
N GLY A 51 -3.85 -3.43 16.59
CA GLY A 51 -4.81 -3.73 17.67
C GLY A 51 -6.26 -3.91 17.22
N GLN A 52 -6.55 -4.04 15.93
CA GLN A 52 -7.92 -4.15 15.40
C GLN A 52 -8.54 -5.53 15.59
N SER A 53 -7.74 -6.58 15.72
CA SER A 53 -8.19 -7.96 15.92
C SER A 53 -7.13 -8.81 16.61
N ARG A 54 -7.50 -10.03 17.03
CA ARG A 54 -6.53 -10.98 17.58
C ARG A 54 -5.54 -11.54 16.54
N TYR A 55 -5.80 -11.33 15.25
CA TYR A 55 -4.96 -11.78 14.13
C TYR A 55 -3.89 -10.78 13.73
N VAL A 56 -3.90 -9.60 14.33
CA VAL A 56 -2.86 -8.56 14.18
C VAL A 56 -2.21 -8.27 15.53
N THR A 57 -1.11 -7.54 15.55
CA THR A 57 -0.42 -7.19 16.79
C THR A 57 -1.37 -6.55 17.81
N GLN A 58 -1.24 -6.94 19.07
CA GLN A 58 -2.00 -6.39 20.21
C GLN A 58 -1.47 -5.02 20.68
N ARG A 59 -0.55 -4.42 19.94
CA ARG A 59 -0.05 -3.07 20.18
C ARG A 59 -1.23 -2.09 20.09
N LYS A 60 -1.30 -1.13 21.01
CA LYS A 60 -2.30 -0.06 20.95
C LYS A 60 -1.59 1.24 20.64
N GLU A 61 -1.96 1.86 19.56
CA GLU A 61 -1.50 3.18 19.12
C GLU A 61 -2.74 3.92 18.61
N SER A 62 -2.87 5.18 18.94
CA SER A 62 -3.96 6.02 18.40
C SER A 62 -3.72 6.32 16.93
N ASP A 63 -2.45 6.42 16.53
CA ASP A 63 -2.00 6.92 15.22
C ASP A 63 -2.68 8.24 14.85
N SER A 64 -2.93 9.10 15.88
CA SER A 64 -3.57 10.39 15.70
C SER A 64 -2.70 11.30 14.86
N VAL A 65 -3.26 11.82 13.77
CA VAL A 65 -2.58 12.72 12.85
C VAL A 65 -2.78 14.18 13.25
N GLU A 66 -1.75 14.99 13.09
CA GLU A 66 -1.79 16.45 13.18
C GLU A 66 -1.38 17.06 11.84
N ILE A 67 -2.11 18.04 11.35
CA ILE A 67 -1.73 18.85 10.18
C ILE A 67 -0.92 20.04 10.68
N LEU A 68 0.36 20.13 10.28
CA LEU A 68 1.27 21.18 10.75
C LEU A 68 1.37 22.37 9.77
N SER A 69 1.06 22.17 8.50
CA SER A 69 1.13 23.21 7.45
C SER A 69 0.30 22.84 6.22
N GLY A 70 0.12 23.79 5.31
CA GLY A 70 -0.48 23.57 4.01
C GLY A 70 -2.00 23.59 4.00
N VAL A 71 -2.65 23.87 5.13
CA VAL A 71 -4.11 24.02 5.26
C VAL A 71 -4.44 25.29 6.02
N PHE A 72 -5.41 26.04 5.51
CA PHE A 72 -5.94 27.24 6.14
C PHE A 72 -7.46 27.28 5.98
N GLU A 73 -8.19 27.54 7.06
CA GLU A 73 -9.66 27.51 7.10
C GLU A 73 -10.28 26.26 6.48
N GLY A 74 -9.67 25.08 6.75
CA GLY A 74 -10.15 23.79 6.27
C GLY A 74 -9.89 23.52 4.79
N ARG A 75 -9.01 24.29 4.13
CA ARG A 75 -8.67 24.13 2.70
C ARG A 75 -7.17 24.14 2.48
N THR A 76 -6.71 23.33 1.53
CA THR A 76 -5.30 23.33 1.11
C THR A 76 -4.92 24.66 0.49
N THR A 77 -3.67 25.09 0.73
CA THR A 77 -3.17 26.40 0.29
C THR A 77 -2.30 26.36 -0.96
N GLY A 78 -2.00 25.14 -1.49
CA GLY A 78 -1.03 24.94 -2.58
C GLY A 78 0.43 24.94 -2.12
N THR A 79 0.67 25.11 -0.82
CA THR A 79 2.02 24.97 -0.20
C THR A 79 2.18 23.57 0.40
N PRO A 80 3.41 23.15 0.77
CA PRO A 80 3.63 21.81 1.30
C PRO A 80 2.77 21.51 2.54
N ILE A 81 2.07 20.37 2.50
CA ILE A 81 1.29 19.84 3.62
C ILE A 81 2.22 18.96 4.45
N SER A 82 2.43 19.32 5.73
CA SER A 82 3.19 18.52 6.66
C SER A 82 2.27 17.83 7.66
N LEU A 83 2.37 16.51 7.74
CA LEU A 83 1.59 15.65 8.62
C LEU A 83 2.52 14.93 9.60
N ILE A 84 2.11 14.83 10.87
CA ILE A 84 2.84 14.13 11.91
C ILE A 84 1.94 13.19 12.70
N VAL A 85 2.49 12.03 13.06
CA VAL A 85 1.90 11.08 14.02
C VAL A 85 2.93 10.77 15.09
N ARG A 86 2.59 10.97 16.37
CA ARG A 86 3.48 10.72 17.51
C ARG A 86 3.47 9.25 17.89
N ASN A 87 4.62 8.73 18.31
CA ASN A 87 4.72 7.38 18.87
C ASN A 87 4.41 7.40 20.37
N GLU A 88 3.44 6.61 20.82
CA GLU A 88 2.97 6.59 22.21
C GLU A 88 3.48 5.37 23.00
N SER A 89 3.61 4.21 22.37
CA SER A 89 3.80 2.91 23.03
C SER A 89 5.17 2.27 22.77
N GLN A 90 6.24 3.05 22.69
CA GLN A 90 7.60 2.53 22.50
C GLN A 90 8.08 1.77 23.75
N ARG A 91 8.50 0.51 23.59
CA ARG A 91 9.19 -0.28 24.62
C ARG A 91 10.50 -0.79 24.04
N SER A 92 11.57 -0.02 24.22
CA SER A 92 12.92 -0.35 23.73
C SER A 92 13.55 -1.56 24.43
N ALA A 93 13.12 -1.89 25.65
CA ALA A 93 13.63 -3.04 26.40
C ALA A 93 13.32 -4.41 25.73
N ASP A 94 12.26 -4.49 24.92
CA ASP A 94 11.85 -5.73 24.23
C ASP A 94 12.81 -6.15 23.10
N TYR A 95 13.85 -5.37 22.81
CA TYR A 95 14.71 -5.57 21.64
C TYR A 95 16.20 -5.77 21.96
N SER A 96 16.58 -5.84 23.23
CA SER A 96 18.00 -5.95 23.62
C SER A 96 18.66 -7.24 23.11
N GLU A 97 17.94 -8.35 23.07
CA GLU A 97 18.44 -9.65 22.58
C GLU A 97 18.67 -9.64 21.07
N ILE A 98 17.87 -8.88 20.32
CA ILE A 98 17.94 -8.79 18.86
C ILE A 98 19.19 -8.08 18.37
N ALA A 99 19.88 -7.34 19.24
CA ALA A 99 21.12 -6.64 18.90
C ALA A 99 22.24 -7.60 18.45
N GLY A 100 22.25 -8.82 18.97
CA GLY A 100 23.32 -9.79 18.81
C GLY A 100 23.20 -10.74 17.61
N TYR A 101 22.05 -10.83 16.96
CA TYR A 101 21.80 -11.78 15.85
C TYR A 101 21.00 -11.16 14.70
N TYR A 102 20.90 -11.91 13.61
CA TYR A 102 20.13 -11.52 12.42
C TYR A 102 18.83 -12.33 12.33
N ARG A 103 17.71 -11.63 12.42
CA ARG A 103 16.39 -12.29 12.32
C ARG A 103 16.14 -12.76 10.89
N PRO A 104 15.77 -14.03 10.66
CA PRO A 104 15.40 -14.53 9.35
C PRO A 104 14.29 -13.67 8.70
N GLY A 105 14.46 -13.36 7.42
CA GLY A 105 13.46 -12.61 6.66
C GLY A 105 13.32 -11.12 7.00
N HIS A 106 14.11 -10.58 7.94
CA HIS A 106 14.20 -9.17 8.28
C HIS A 106 15.39 -8.48 7.60
N ALA A 107 15.43 -7.15 7.69
CA ALA A 107 16.47 -6.32 7.09
C ALA A 107 17.71 -6.13 7.99
N ASP A 108 17.83 -6.87 9.09
CA ASP A 108 18.88 -6.67 10.10
C ASP A 108 20.28 -6.72 9.48
N TYR A 109 20.58 -7.81 8.77
CA TYR A 109 21.85 -8.01 8.09
C TYR A 109 22.13 -6.94 7.02
N THR A 110 21.12 -6.65 6.19
CA THR A 110 21.28 -5.68 5.10
C THR A 110 21.49 -4.24 5.57
N PHE A 111 20.98 -3.88 6.76
CA PHE A 111 21.24 -2.58 7.37
C PHE A 111 22.67 -2.48 7.92
N ASP A 112 23.14 -3.53 8.62
CA ASP A 112 24.52 -3.56 9.11
C ASP A 112 25.51 -3.51 7.93
N GLU A 113 25.30 -4.27 6.86
CA GLU A 113 26.14 -4.25 5.66
C GLU A 113 26.14 -2.90 4.93
N LYS A 114 24.98 -2.28 4.83
CA LYS A 114 24.84 -1.04 4.06
C LYS A 114 25.32 0.19 4.81
N TYR A 115 25.01 0.29 6.12
CA TYR A 115 25.23 1.49 6.92
C TYR A 115 26.33 1.33 7.96
N GLY A 116 26.87 0.11 8.15
CA GLY A 116 27.90 -0.20 9.15
C GLY A 116 27.36 -0.38 10.58
N PHE A 117 26.11 0.00 10.83
CA PHE A 117 25.41 -0.20 12.09
C PHE A 117 23.89 -0.06 11.88
N ARG A 118 23.11 -0.53 12.84
CA ARG A 118 21.65 -0.37 12.84
C ARG A 118 21.11 0.03 14.21
N ASP A 119 19.98 0.73 14.24
CA ASP A 119 19.16 0.80 15.43
C ASP A 119 18.36 -0.52 15.55
N TYR A 120 18.77 -1.36 16.49
CA TYR A 120 18.16 -2.67 16.72
C TYR A 120 16.79 -2.59 17.42
N ARG A 121 16.37 -1.42 17.92
CA ARG A 121 15.10 -1.21 18.62
C ARG A 121 13.90 -1.27 17.67
N GLY A 122 13.82 -2.32 16.86
CA GLY A 122 12.76 -2.56 15.88
C GLY A 122 13.26 -2.50 14.44
N GLY A 123 12.37 -2.31 13.48
CA GLY A 123 12.69 -2.30 12.04
C GLY A 123 13.09 -0.93 11.48
N GLY A 124 13.16 0.13 12.30
CA GLY A 124 13.47 1.49 11.84
C GLY A 124 12.59 1.92 10.66
N ARG A 125 13.23 2.38 9.57
CA ARG A 125 12.57 2.72 8.30
C ARG A 125 12.02 1.51 7.53
N SER A 126 12.43 0.26 7.87
CA SER A 126 11.86 -0.98 7.29
C SER A 126 10.67 -1.52 8.10
N SER A 127 10.24 -0.85 9.16
CA SER A 127 9.08 -1.22 9.95
C SER A 127 7.78 -0.94 9.21
N GLY A 128 6.73 -1.76 9.43
CA GLY A 128 5.38 -1.46 8.96
C GLY A 128 4.81 -0.13 9.46
N ARG A 129 5.37 0.49 10.51
CA ARG A 129 4.96 1.83 10.97
C ARG A 129 5.33 2.95 9.99
N GLU A 130 6.34 2.77 9.15
CA GLU A 130 6.70 3.72 8.09
C GLU A 130 5.51 4.01 7.17
N THR A 131 4.64 3.04 6.99
CA THR A 131 3.45 3.18 6.14
C THR A 131 2.42 4.21 6.65
N ILE A 132 2.54 4.71 7.88
CA ILE A 132 1.73 5.84 8.41
C ILE A 132 1.82 7.04 7.46
N GLY A 133 3.04 7.45 7.10
CA GLY A 133 3.25 8.59 6.19
C GLY A 133 2.65 8.35 4.81
N ARG A 134 2.75 7.11 4.29
CA ARG A 134 2.15 6.74 3.00
C ARG A 134 0.63 6.79 3.04
N VAL A 135 0.01 6.25 4.09
CA VAL A 135 -1.44 6.22 4.23
C VAL A 135 -1.99 7.63 4.46
N ALA A 136 -1.33 8.44 5.27
CA ALA A 136 -1.73 9.83 5.50
C ALA A 136 -1.70 10.66 4.19
N ALA A 137 -0.64 10.52 3.39
CA ALA A 137 -0.56 11.17 2.08
C ALA A 137 -1.56 10.56 1.07
N GLY A 138 -1.77 9.24 1.13
CA GLY A 138 -2.74 8.53 0.31
C GLY A 138 -4.17 9.00 0.53
N ALA A 139 -4.55 9.31 1.77
CA ALA A 139 -5.87 9.86 2.09
C ALA A 139 -6.12 11.20 1.36
N VAL A 140 -5.11 12.09 1.32
CA VAL A 140 -5.17 13.34 0.56
C VAL A 140 -5.30 13.04 -0.94
N ALA A 141 -4.54 12.07 -1.46
CA ALA A 141 -4.61 11.67 -2.87
C ALA A 141 -5.98 11.08 -3.24
N VAL A 142 -6.57 10.22 -2.40
CA VAL A 142 -7.92 9.67 -2.60
C VAL A 142 -8.96 10.78 -2.64
N LYS A 143 -8.86 11.76 -1.75
CA LYS A 143 -9.77 12.90 -1.73
C LYS A 143 -9.66 13.76 -3.00
N LEU A 144 -8.45 13.96 -3.53
CA LEU A 144 -8.21 14.62 -4.81
C LEU A 144 -8.81 13.83 -5.98
N LEU A 145 -8.60 12.52 -6.04
CA LEU A 145 -9.18 11.65 -7.08
C LEU A 145 -10.71 11.72 -7.06
N GLY A 146 -11.32 11.71 -5.88
CA GLY A 146 -12.77 11.85 -5.69
C GLY A 146 -13.33 13.15 -6.28
N GLN A 147 -12.58 14.29 -6.23
CA GLN A 147 -13.00 15.53 -6.89
C GLN A 147 -13.03 15.41 -8.43
N MET A 148 -12.34 14.43 -8.99
CA MET A 148 -12.32 14.13 -10.42
C MET A 148 -13.25 12.97 -10.80
N GLY A 149 -14.05 12.45 -9.84
CA GLY A 149 -14.95 11.31 -10.04
C GLY A 149 -14.24 9.96 -10.16
N ILE A 150 -12.96 9.89 -9.79
CA ILE A 150 -12.18 8.66 -9.80
C ILE A 150 -12.30 8.01 -8.43
N GLU A 151 -12.71 6.75 -8.41
CA GLU A 151 -12.88 5.95 -7.21
C GLU A 151 -11.87 4.82 -7.17
N LEU A 152 -11.39 4.48 -5.97
CA LEU A 152 -10.57 3.30 -5.79
C LEU A 152 -10.84 2.64 -4.44
N TYR A 153 -10.64 1.33 -4.43
CA TYR A 153 -10.74 0.52 -3.22
C TYR A 153 -9.84 -0.70 -3.31
N ALA A 154 -9.38 -1.17 -2.17
CA ALA A 154 -8.59 -2.39 -2.09
C ALA A 154 -9.17 -3.35 -1.05
N TYR A 155 -8.86 -4.64 -1.21
CA TYR A 155 -9.31 -5.73 -0.35
C TYR A 155 -8.33 -6.91 -0.39
N ALA A 156 -8.42 -7.80 0.57
CA ALA A 156 -7.71 -9.07 0.51
C ALA A 156 -8.46 -10.02 -0.44
N SER A 157 -7.83 -10.43 -1.53
CA SER A 157 -8.39 -11.40 -2.48
C SER A 157 -8.02 -12.84 -2.16
N ALA A 158 -6.92 -13.05 -1.39
CA ALA A 158 -6.56 -14.36 -0.85
C ALA A 158 -5.71 -14.22 0.42
N ILE A 159 -5.86 -15.14 1.37
CA ILE A 159 -5.02 -15.24 2.56
C ILE A 159 -4.70 -16.73 2.83
N GLY A 160 -3.40 -17.03 3.00
CA GLY A 160 -2.95 -18.39 3.28
C GLY A 160 -3.31 -19.40 2.19
N GLY A 161 -3.42 -18.97 0.94
CA GLY A 161 -3.84 -19.78 -0.21
C GLY A 161 -5.37 -19.96 -0.34
N ILE A 162 -6.15 -19.38 0.57
CA ILE A 162 -7.62 -19.38 0.50
C ILE A 162 -8.04 -18.10 -0.24
N ALA A 163 -8.48 -18.26 -1.50
CA ALA A 163 -8.97 -17.18 -2.33
C ALA A 163 -10.46 -16.93 -2.13
N MET A 164 -10.89 -15.71 -2.38
CA MET A 164 -12.32 -15.38 -2.50
C MET A 164 -12.94 -16.04 -3.74
N ASP A 165 -14.22 -16.27 -3.67
CA ASP A 165 -15.03 -16.58 -4.83
C ASP A 165 -15.51 -15.25 -5.46
N ARG A 166 -15.22 -15.06 -6.76
CA ARG A 166 -15.61 -13.84 -7.49
C ARG A 166 -17.13 -13.66 -7.54
N ASP A 167 -17.89 -14.75 -7.60
CA ASP A 167 -19.35 -14.71 -7.62
C ASP A 167 -19.97 -14.33 -6.27
N SER A 168 -19.18 -14.46 -5.18
CA SER A 168 -19.56 -14.09 -3.81
C SER A 168 -19.03 -12.71 -3.38
N PHE A 169 -18.51 -11.92 -4.33
CA PHE A 169 -17.92 -10.61 -4.03
C PHE A 169 -18.98 -9.64 -3.51
N ASN A 170 -18.76 -9.11 -2.30
CA ASN A 170 -19.49 -8.01 -1.71
C ASN A 170 -18.50 -7.08 -0.97
N LEU A 171 -18.29 -5.87 -1.50
CA LEU A 171 -17.33 -4.93 -0.94
C LEU A 171 -17.63 -4.54 0.51
N GLU A 172 -18.89 -4.49 0.93
CA GLU A 172 -19.30 -4.16 2.30
C GLU A 172 -18.77 -5.20 3.31
N GLU A 173 -18.68 -6.48 2.89
CA GLU A 173 -18.13 -7.54 3.72
C GLU A 173 -16.66 -7.33 4.07
N ARG A 174 -15.91 -6.58 3.26
CA ARG A 174 -14.50 -6.20 3.55
C ARG A 174 -14.34 -5.58 4.93
N ASP A 175 -15.27 -4.70 5.31
CA ASP A 175 -15.18 -3.93 6.55
C ASP A 175 -15.89 -4.65 7.73
N ASN A 176 -16.61 -5.76 7.46
CA ASN A 176 -17.36 -6.55 8.42
C ASN A 176 -16.58 -7.74 9.01
N ASN A 177 -15.34 -7.99 8.54
CA ASN A 177 -14.51 -9.07 9.06
C ASN A 177 -13.04 -8.64 9.24
N PRO A 178 -12.27 -9.32 10.11
CA PRO A 178 -10.92 -8.90 10.46
C PRO A 178 -9.87 -9.18 9.38
N PHE A 179 -10.27 -9.71 8.22
CA PHE A 179 -9.38 -10.12 7.14
C PHE A 179 -9.41 -9.15 5.95
N ALA A 180 -10.29 -8.16 5.98
CA ALA A 180 -10.57 -7.27 4.85
C ALA A 180 -10.94 -8.07 3.57
N MET A 181 -11.67 -9.19 3.75
CA MET A 181 -12.08 -10.14 2.71
C MET A 181 -13.50 -9.84 2.27
N PRO A 182 -13.76 -9.56 0.96
CA PRO A 182 -15.10 -9.23 0.46
C PRO A 182 -15.99 -10.47 0.18
N ASP A 183 -15.65 -11.63 0.73
CA ASP A 183 -16.38 -12.88 0.66
C ASP A 183 -16.48 -13.48 2.07
N SER A 184 -17.68 -13.50 2.64
CA SER A 184 -17.93 -14.01 3.99
C SER A 184 -17.62 -15.52 4.13
N GLY A 185 -17.84 -16.30 3.07
CA GLY A 185 -17.53 -17.73 3.03
C GLY A 185 -16.01 -18.00 3.08
N ALA A 186 -15.25 -17.24 2.29
CA ALA A 186 -13.79 -17.27 2.34
C ALA A 186 -13.28 -16.77 3.70
N ALA A 187 -13.85 -15.68 4.25
CA ALA A 187 -13.48 -15.16 5.56
C ALA A 187 -13.63 -16.20 6.68
N LEU A 188 -14.70 -17.01 6.66
CA LEU A 188 -14.89 -18.12 7.62
C LEU A 188 -13.84 -19.22 7.49
N LYS A 189 -13.44 -19.58 6.25
CA LYS A 189 -12.37 -20.56 5.99
C LYS A 189 -11.03 -20.02 6.45
N ILE A 190 -10.74 -18.75 6.15
CA ILE A 190 -9.53 -18.04 6.58
C ILE A 190 -9.45 -18.01 8.11
N LYS A 191 -10.56 -17.73 8.79
CA LYS A 191 -10.62 -17.73 10.26
C LYS A 191 -10.12 -19.04 10.84
N LYS A 192 -10.65 -20.18 10.35
CA LYS A 192 -10.23 -21.53 10.82
C LYS A 192 -8.75 -21.79 10.54
N TYR A 193 -8.27 -21.38 9.38
CA TYR A 193 -6.85 -21.52 9.02
C TYR A 193 -5.95 -20.64 9.90
N ALA A 194 -6.35 -19.38 10.13
CA ALA A 194 -5.61 -18.43 10.95
C ALA A 194 -5.52 -18.90 12.42
N ASP A 195 -6.63 -19.42 12.98
CA ASP A 195 -6.66 -19.96 14.34
C ASP A 195 -5.61 -21.07 14.51
N ARG A 196 -5.57 -22.02 13.55
CA ARG A 196 -4.55 -23.10 13.54
C ARG A 196 -3.12 -22.55 13.42
N LYS A 197 -2.88 -21.54 12.55
CA LYS A 197 -1.54 -20.95 12.39
C LYS A 197 -1.07 -20.19 13.62
N LEU A 198 -1.99 -19.59 14.37
CA LEU A 198 -1.68 -18.99 15.68
C LEU A 198 -1.25 -20.04 16.71
N GLU A 199 -1.94 -21.20 16.77
CA GLU A 199 -1.56 -22.33 17.62
C GLU A 199 -0.17 -22.89 17.26
N GLU A 200 0.17 -22.91 15.96
CA GLU A 200 1.48 -23.32 15.45
C GLU A 200 2.57 -22.23 15.64
N CYS A 201 2.27 -21.11 16.31
CA CYS A 201 3.19 -19.96 16.46
C CYS A 201 3.74 -19.44 15.12
N ASN A 202 2.96 -19.52 14.05
CA ASN A 202 3.34 -19.22 12.68
C ASN A 202 2.56 -18.02 12.13
N SER A 203 2.90 -17.56 10.93
CA SER A 203 2.30 -16.43 10.25
C SER A 203 1.82 -16.82 8.85
N MET A 204 1.05 -15.92 8.22
CA MET A 204 0.51 -16.15 6.89
C MET A 204 0.57 -14.90 6.02
N GLY A 205 0.77 -15.11 4.74
CA GLY A 205 0.72 -14.08 3.69
C GLY A 205 -0.61 -14.08 2.97
N GLY A 206 -0.69 -13.29 1.90
CA GLY A 206 -1.89 -13.24 1.08
C GLY A 206 -1.71 -12.35 -0.14
N ILE A 207 -2.81 -12.13 -0.83
CA ILE A 207 -2.89 -11.28 -2.02
C ILE A 207 -3.90 -10.17 -1.74
N ILE A 208 -3.51 -8.95 -2.04
CA ILE A 208 -4.36 -7.76 -2.01
C ILE A 208 -4.68 -7.39 -3.45
N GLU A 209 -5.94 -7.12 -3.73
CA GLU A 209 -6.38 -6.58 -5.02
C GLU A 209 -6.86 -5.14 -4.80
N CYS A 210 -6.48 -4.25 -5.72
CA CYS A 210 -6.92 -2.86 -5.75
C CYS A 210 -7.57 -2.60 -7.12
N VAL A 211 -8.74 -2.00 -7.08
CA VAL A 211 -9.53 -1.64 -8.26
C VAL A 211 -9.68 -0.13 -8.29
N VAL A 212 -9.42 0.46 -9.47
CA VAL A 212 -9.64 1.89 -9.74
C VAL A 212 -10.71 2.03 -10.81
N LYS A 213 -11.73 2.81 -10.53
CA LYS A 213 -12.86 3.07 -11.43
C LYS A 213 -12.81 4.48 -12.00
N ASN A 214 -13.41 4.63 -13.16
CA ASN A 214 -13.60 5.94 -13.81
C ASN A 214 -12.28 6.65 -14.15
N MET A 215 -11.17 5.91 -14.28
CA MET A 215 -9.91 6.51 -14.71
C MET A 215 -10.02 6.95 -16.17
N PRO A 216 -9.76 8.23 -16.52
CA PRO A 216 -9.78 8.66 -17.91
C PRO A 216 -8.72 7.92 -18.74
N ALA A 217 -9.00 7.67 -20.01
CA ALA A 217 -8.03 7.08 -20.94
C ALA A 217 -6.88 8.07 -21.21
N GLY A 218 -5.66 7.53 -21.40
CA GLY A 218 -4.47 8.28 -21.81
C GLY A 218 -3.64 8.84 -20.65
N ILE A 219 -3.76 8.31 -19.43
CA ILE A 219 -2.91 8.68 -18.28
C ILE A 219 -1.78 7.67 -18.16
N GLY A 220 -0.56 8.17 -18.09
CA GLY A 220 0.68 7.43 -18.16
C GLY A 220 1.47 7.78 -19.41
N GLU A 221 2.72 7.34 -19.48
CA GLU A 221 3.63 7.63 -20.58
C GLU A 221 4.14 6.34 -21.21
N PRO A 222 4.40 6.32 -22.52
CA PRO A 222 5.06 5.17 -23.14
C PRO A 222 6.51 5.07 -22.67
N VAL A 223 7.12 3.90 -22.90
CA VAL A 223 8.48 3.50 -22.63
C VAL A 223 8.76 3.31 -21.13
N PHE A 224 9.33 4.27 -20.40
CA PHE A 224 9.82 4.04 -19.03
C PHE A 224 8.86 4.48 -17.93
N ASP A 225 8.10 5.54 -18.17
CA ASP A 225 7.13 6.07 -17.20
C ASP A 225 5.70 5.56 -17.42
N LYS A 226 5.61 4.29 -17.82
CA LYS A 226 4.32 3.60 -17.96
C LYS A 226 3.55 3.60 -16.65
N LEU A 227 2.23 3.70 -16.75
CA LEU A 227 1.35 3.69 -15.58
C LEU A 227 1.50 2.37 -14.78
N ASP A 228 1.51 1.22 -15.46
CA ASP A 228 1.74 -0.09 -14.84
C ASP A 228 3.11 -0.18 -14.15
N ALA A 229 4.17 0.36 -14.77
CA ALA A 229 5.51 0.38 -14.19
C ALA A 229 5.59 1.25 -12.93
N ASN A 230 4.96 2.44 -12.93
CA ASN A 230 4.92 3.32 -11.77
C ASN A 230 4.03 2.75 -10.64
N LEU A 231 2.90 2.14 -10.96
CA LEU A 231 2.07 1.41 -10.00
C LEU A 231 2.85 0.22 -9.38
N ALA A 232 3.53 -0.56 -10.22
CA ALA A 232 4.36 -1.66 -9.73
C ALA A 232 5.49 -1.18 -8.81
N LYS A 233 6.20 -0.11 -9.19
CA LYS A 233 7.23 0.53 -8.34
C LYS A 233 6.67 0.99 -7.00
N ALA A 234 5.52 1.65 -7.01
CA ALA A 234 4.87 2.15 -5.80
C ALA A 234 4.50 1.02 -4.85
N VAL A 235 3.78 0.02 -5.35
CA VAL A 235 3.28 -1.11 -4.57
C VAL A 235 4.40 -2.05 -4.15
N MET A 236 5.38 -2.34 -5.02
CA MET A 236 6.56 -3.13 -4.67
C MET A 236 7.44 -2.47 -3.59
N SER A 237 7.37 -1.14 -3.44
CA SER A 237 8.08 -0.42 -2.39
C SER A 237 7.50 -0.63 -0.99
N ILE A 238 6.30 -1.20 -0.87
CA ILE A 238 5.66 -1.52 0.41
C ILE A 238 6.40 -2.71 1.04
N GLY A 239 6.76 -2.59 2.31
CA GLY A 239 7.39 -3.69 3.04
C GLY A 239 6.55 -4.97 2.97
N ALA A 240 7.22 -6.12 2.80
CA ALA A 240 6.64 -7.45 2.64
C ALA A 240 5.95 -7.74 1.28
N VAL A 241 5.75 -6.78 0.40
CA VAL A 241 5.31 -7.06 -0.97
C VAL A 241 6.42 -7.77 -1.75
N LYS A 242 6.08 -8.82 -2.49
CA LYS A 242 6.99 -9.70 -3.24
C LYS A 242 6.58 -9.92 -4.69
N GLY A 243 5.41 -9.48 -5.09
CA GLY A 243 4.92 -9.54 -6.45
C GLY A 243 3.86 -8.51 -6.69
N VAL A 244 3.77 -8.04 -7.93
CA VAL A 244 2.70 -7.13 -8.41
C VAL A 244 2.26 -7.63 -9.77
N GLU A 245 0.97 -7.67 -9.99
CA GLU A 245 0.32 -8.03 -11.26
C GLU A 245 -0.67 -6.95 -11.67
N ILE A 246 -0.81 -6.73 -12.97
CA ILE A 246 -1.82 -5.86 -13.58
C ILE A 246 -2.68 -6.74 -14.52
N GLY A 247 -3.99 -6.62 -14.42
CA GLY A 247 -4.93 -7.44 -15.22
C GLY A 247 -4.73 -8.94 -14.96
N ASP A 248 -4.59 -9.73 -16.02
CA ASP A 248 -4.35 -11.18 -15.90
C ASP A 248 -2.98 -11.51 -15.31
N GLY A 249 -2.02 -10.55 -15.32
CA GLY A 249 -0.71 -10.73 -14.73
C GLY A 249 0.04 -11.94 -15.30
N PHE A 250 0.50 -12.85 -14.44
CA PHE A 250 1.22 -14.06 -14.89
C PHE A 250 0.34 -15.02 -15.71
N ALA A 251 -0.98 -15.05 -15.49
CA ALA A 251 -1.88 -15.92 -16.25
C ALA A 251 -1.92 -15.56 -17.75
N ALA A 252 -1.59 -14.31 -18.12
CA ALA A 252 -1.48 -13.91 -19.52
C ALA A 252 -0.44 -14.72 -20.31
N ALA A 253 0.58 -15.30 -19.63
CA ALA A 253 1.61 -16.13 -20.29
C ALA A 253 1.06 -17.48 -20.81
N ASP A 254 -0.04 -17.94 -20.25
CA ASP A 254 -0.69 -19.21 -20.65
C ASP A 254 -1.79 -18.99 -21.72
N SER A 255 -2.07 -17.73 -22.07
CA SER A 255 -3.12 -17.34 -23.01
C SER A 255 -2.58 -17.22 -24.43
N THR A 256 -3.43 -17.48 -25.43
CA THR A 256 -3.16 -17.10 -26.81
C THR A 256 -3.54 -15.65 -27.07
N GLY A 257 -3.06 -15.04 -28.16
CA GLY A 257 -3.42 -13.67 -28.52
C GLY A 257 -4.94 -13.46 -28.72
N LEU A 258 -5.65 -14.47 -29.24
CA LEU A 258 -7.10 -14.39 -29.39
C LEU A 258 -7.86 -14.42 -28.06
N GLU A 259 -7.35 -15.11 -27.06
CA GLU A 259 -7.93 -15.19 -25.74
C GLU A 259 -7.62 -13.94 -24.91
N ASN A 260 -6.40 -13.43 -24.98
CA ASN A 260 -5.94 -12.32 -24.17
C ASN A 260 -6.32 -10.94 -24.72
N ASN A 261 -6.58 -10.80 -26.04
CA ASN A 261 -6.88 -9.51 -26.65
C ASN A 261 -8.26 -8.97 -26.21
N ASP A 262 -8.27 -7.80 -25.61
CA ASP A 262 -9.47 -7.06 -25.21
C ASP A 262 -10.08 -6.37 -26.44
N ALA A 263 -11.13 -6.94 -27.02
CA ALA A 263 -11.78 -6.40 -28.22
C ALA A 263 -12.53 -5.10 -27.92
N PHE A 264 -12.27 -4.06 -28.72
CA PHE A 264 -13.03 -2.80 -28.67
C PHE A 264 -14.43 -2.93 -29.26
N ARG A 265 -15.39 -2.25 -28.64
CA ARG A 265 -16.80 -2.19 -29.05
C ARG A 265 -17.34 -0.78 -28.92
N MET A 266 -18.40 -0.49 -29.67
CA MET A 266 -19.20 0.72 -29.46
C MET A 266 -20.38 0.40 -28.54
N LYS A 267 -20.50 1.15 -27.42
CA LYS A 267 -21.64 1.07 -26.52
C LYS A 267 -22.06 2.49 -26.15
N ASP A 268 -23.33 2.81 -26.40
CA ASP A 268 -23.92 4.13 -26.07
C ASP A 268 -23.10 5.34 -26.58
N GLY A 269 -22.52 5.22 -27.78
CA GLY A 269 -21.70 6.26 -28.39
C GLY A 269 -20.27 6.34 -27.90
N HIS A 270 -19.86 5.44 -27.02
CA HIS A 270 -18.51 5.40 -26.43
C HIS A 270 -17.77 4.12 -26.87
N ILE A 271 -16.43 4.24 -26.98
CA ILE A 271 -15.55 3.10 -27.18
C ILE A 271 -15.34 2.43 -25.82
N VAL A 272 -15.66 1.14 -25.73
CA VAL A 272 -15.44 0.32 -24.52
C VAL A 272 -14.73 -0.98 -24.92
N LYS A 273 -14.11 -1.65 -23.96
CA LYS A 273 -13.59 -3.01 -24.14
C LYS A 273 -14.64 -4.06 -23.75
N GLN A 274 -14.61 -5.21 -24.41
CA GLN A 274 -15.50 -6.34 -24.09
C GLN A 274 -14.99 -7.13 -22.89
N THR A 275 -13.68 -7.22 -22.72
CA THR A 275 -12.95 -7.88 -21.63
C THR A 275 -11.93 -6.91 -21.04
N ASN A 276 -11.25 -7.29 -19.98
CA ASN A 276 -10.24 -6.44 -19.33
C ASN A 276 -9.02 -7.25 -18.87
N HIS A 277 -8.49 -8.09 -19.76
CA HIS A 277 -7.28 -8.90 -19.51
C HIS A 277 -6.06 -8.02 -19.25
N ALA A 278 -5.96 -6.88 -19.96
CA ALA A 278 -4.91 -5.89 -19.77
C ALA A 278 -5.00 -5.11 -18.44
N GLY A 279 -6.10 -5.26 -17.68
CA GLY A 279 -6.28 -4.59 -16.40
C GLY A 279 -6.35 -3.07 -16.49
N GLY A 280 -6.95 -2.51 -17.56
CA GLY A 280 -7.17 -1.08 -17.74
C GLY A 280 -5.98 -0.29 -18.27
N ILE A 281 -4.88 -0.95 -18.67
CA ILE A 281 -3.66 -0.28 -19.13
C ILE A 281 -3.18 -0.90 -20.45
N LEU A 282 -3.07 -0.07 -21.48
CA LEU A 282 -2.57 -0.44 -22.80
C LEU A 282 -1.43 0.49 -23.21
N GLY A 283 -0.30 -0.07 -23.65
CA GLY A 283 0.86 0.72 -24.07
C GLY A 283 1.47 1.60 -22.97
N GLY A 284 1.20 1.29 -21.70
CA GLY A 284 1.65 2.06 -20.54
C GLY A 284 0.72 3.21 -20.13
N MET A 285 -0.45 3.31 -20.75
CA MET A 285 -1.45 4.35 -20.47
C MET A 285 -2.78 3.72 -20.10
N SER A 286 -3.56 4.39 -19.24
CA SER A 286 -4.94 3.97 -18.95
C SER A 286 -5.80 3.97 -20.21
N ASP A 287 -6.71 3.02 -20.32
CA ASP A 287 -7.57 2.84 -21.48
C ASP A 287 -9.06 3.16 -21.23
N GLY A 288 -9.40 3.63 -20.03
CA GLY A 288 -10.75 3.97 -19.62
C GLY A 288 -11.53 2.82 -18.98
N SER A 289 -10.98 1.61 -18.96
CA SER A 289 -11.52 0.49 -18.17
C SER A 289 -11.05 0.56 -16.73
N ASP A 290 -11.65 -0.26 -15.85
CA ASP A 290 -11.19 -0.39 -14.48
C ASP A 290 -9.71 -0.83 -14.44
N ILE A 291 -8.89 -0.12 -13.67
CA ILE A 291 -7.52 -0.58 -13.42
C ILE A 291 -7.56 -1.62 -12.32
N ILE A 292 -7.01 -2.80 -12.60
CA ILE A 292 -6.97 -3.92 -11.68
C ILE A 292 -5.51 -4.28 -11.40
N LEU A 293 -5.08 -4.14 -10.14
CA LEU A 293 -3.75 -4.56 -9.72
C LEU A 293 -3.82 -5.49 -8.51
N ARG A 294 -2.86 -6.43 -8.41
CA ARG A 294 -2.72 -7.35 -7.29
C ARG A 294 -1.31 -7.27 -6.70
N ALA A 295 -1.23 -7.38 -5.38
CA ALA A 295 0.01 -7.36 -4.63
C ALA A 295 0.13 -8.63 -3.78
N ALA A 296 1.19 -9.41 -3.98
CA ALA A 296 1.51 -10.57 -3.16
C ALA A 296 2.30 -10.13 -1.93
N VAL A 297 1.77 -10.43 -0.74
CA VAL A 297 2.35 -10.08 0.56
C VAL A 297 2.88 -11.33 1.22
N LYS A 298 4.18 -11.37 1.55
CA LYS A 298 4.79 -12.50 2.24
C LYS A 298 4.30 -12.61 3.70
N PRO A 299 4.39 -13.81 4.32
CA PRO A 299 4.16 -13.95 5.75
C PRO A 299 5.08 -13.06 6.59
N THR A 300 4.63 -12.67 7.76
CA THR A 300 5.45 -11.93 8.73
C THR A 300 6.61 -12.81 9.21
N PRO A 301 7.85 -12.35 9.13
CA PRO A 301 9.00 -13.20 9.49
C PRO A 301 9.24 -13.29 11.00
N SER A 302 8.68 -12.40 11.82
CA SER A 302 8.74 -12.47 13.28
C SER A 302 7.70 -13.48 13.79
N ILE A 303 8.12 -14.70 14.04
CA ILE A 303 7.29 -15.81 14.56
C ILE A 303 7.90 -16.42 15.82
N ALA A 304 7.05 -16.99 16.68
CA ALA A 304 7.51 -17.62 17.90
C ALA A 304 7.92 -19.12 17.69
N ALA A 305 7.70 -19.68 16.51
CA ALA A 305 8.30 -20.96 16.13
C ALA A 305 9.84 -20.82 16.05
N THR A 306 10.54 -21.88 16.42
CA THR A 306 12.02 -21.91 16.36
C THR A 306 12.52 -21.74 14.95
N GLN A 307 13.52 -20.86 14.77
CA GLN A 307 14.15 -20.56 13.49
C GLN A 307 15.69 -20.63 13.62
N HIS A 308 16.35 -21.18 12.62
CA HIS A 308 17.80 -21.20 12.54
C HIS A 308 18.33 -19.88 11.98
N THR A 309 19.42 -19.36 12.56
CA THR A 309 20.08 -18.13 12.10
C THR A 309 21.52 -18.08 12.58
N VAL A 310 22.18 -16.94 12.34
CA VAL A 310 23.52 -16.68 12.83
C VAL A 310 23.56 -15.43 13.71
N ASN A 311 24.45 -15.45 14.70
CA ASN A 311 24.75 -14.26 15.49
C ASN A 311 25.82 -13.39 14.80
N LYS A 312 26.14 -12.23 15.40
CA LYS A 312 27.17 -11.30 14.86
C LYS A 312 28.59 -11.86 14.91
N ALA A 313 28.87 -12.91 15.69
CA ALA A 313 30.15 -13.60 15.73
C ALA A 313 30.26 -14.65 14.62
N GLY A 314 29.21 -14.90 13.84
CA GLY A 314 29.17 -15.91 12.77
C GLY A 314 28.84 -17.31 13.29
N GLU A 315 28.33 -17.44 14.50
CA GLU A 315 27.93 -18.73 15.08
C GLU A 315 26.47 -19.05 14.75
N GLU A 316 26.18 -20.28 14.34
CA GLU A 316 24.82 -20.77 14.10
C GLU A 316 24.08 -20.93 15.41
N ILE A 317 22.86 -20.38 15.47
CA ILE A 317 22.01 -20.38 16.65
C ILE A 317 20.55 -20.67 16.29
N ASP A 318 19.81 -21.16 17.25
CA ASP A 318 18.36 -21.27 17.18
C ASP A 318 17.73 -20.12 17.97
N ILE A 319 16.75 -19.49 17.36
CA ILE A 319 16.01 -18.39 17.97
C ILE A 319 14.50 -18.63 17.92
N SER A 320 13.80 -18.01 18.85
CA SER A 320 12.35 -17.88 18.85
C SER A 320 12.02 -16.43 19.13
N ILE A 321 11.28 -15.80 18.24
CA ILE A 321 11.01 -14.35 18.36
C ILE A 321 9.71 -14.18 19.14
N HIS A 322 9.86 -13.91 20.44
CA HIS A 322 8.74 -13.58 21.30
C HIS A 322 8.46 -12.07 21.27
N GLY A 323 7.18 -11.68 21.28
CA GLY A 323 6.81 -10.27 21.30
C GLY A 323 5.45 -10.00 20.64
N ARG A 324 5.12 -8.70 20.52
CA ARG A 324 3.85 -8.24 19.94
C ARG A 324 3.97 -8.10 18.42
N HIS A 325 4.10 -9.21 17.71
CA HIS A 325 4.21 -9.25 16.25
C HIS A 325 2.84 -9.46 15.60
N ASP A 326 2.72 -9.05 14.33
CA ASP A 326 1.53 -9.31 13.53
C ASP A 326 1.59 -10.76 13.00
N PRO A 327 0.72 -11.69 13.41
CA PRO A 327 0.63 -13.02 12.76
C PRO A 327 0.19 -12.88 11.29
N MET A 328 -0.51 -11.80 10.97
CA MET A 328 -0.99 -11.49 9.63
C MET A 328 -0.95 -9.96 9.42
N ILE A 329 -0.27 -9.52 8.37
CA ILE A 329 -0.20 -8.08 8.02
C ILE A 329 -1.14 -7.70 6.87
N VAL A 330 -1.69 -8.68 6.15
CA VAL A 330 -2.49 -8.46 4.93
C VAL A 330 -3.63 -7.46 5.16
N PRO A 331 -4.49 -7.56 6.19
CA PRO A 331 -5.60 -6.62 6.39
C PRO A 331 -5.13 -5.17 6.56
N ARG A 332 -4.00 -4.98 7.25
CA ARG A 332 -3.40 -3.65 7.46
C ARG A 332 -2.70 -3.12 6.22
N ALA A 333 -2.21 -4.02 5.35
CA ALA A 333 -1.55 -3.65 4.10
C ALA A 333 -2.54 -3.23 3.00
N VAL A 334 -3.82 -3.62 3.10
CA VAL A 334 -4.89 -3.25 2.15
C VAL A 334 -4.93 -1.74 1.93
N VAL A 335 -5.06 -0.96 2.99
CA VAL A 335 -5.11 0.52 2.89
C VAL A 335 -3.78 1.13 2.44
N VAL A 336 -2.66 0.44 2.64
CA VAL A 336 -1.34 0.90 2.16
C VAL A 336 -1.23 0.75 0.65
N VAL A 337 -1.72 -0.37 0.09
CA VAL A 337 -1.79 -0.59 -1.36
C VAL A 337 -2.71 0.46 -2.01
N GLU A 338 -3.88 0.69 -1.42
CA GLU A 338 -4.84 1.72 -1.83
C GLU A 338 -4.18 3.11 -1.85
N ALA A 339 -3.49 3.48 -0.78
CA ALA A 339 -2.80 4.77 -0.63
C ALA A 339 -1.70 4.96 -1.68
N MET A 340 -0.83 3.97 -1.88
CA MET A 340 0.26 4.05 -2.85
C MET A 340 -0.24 4.08 -4.29
N THR A 341 -1.34 3.37 -4.58
CA THR A 341 -2.04 3.46 -5.86
C THR A 341 -2.57 4.88 -6.09
N ALA A 342 -3.28 5.45 -5.11
CA ALA A 342 -3.83 6.81 -5.22
C ALA A 342 -2.77 7.87 -5.45
N ILE A 343 -1.67 7.85 -4.68
CA ILE A 343 -0.55 8.78 -4.84
C ILE A 343 0.03 8.70 -6.26
N THR A 344 0.22 7.48 -6.78
CA THR A 344 0.74 7.29 -8.14
C THR A 344 -0.21 7.85 -9.20
N LEU A 345 -1.51 7.59 -9.06
CA LEU A 345 -2.51 8.07 -10.01
C LEU A 345 -2.60 9.60 -10.05
N VAL A 346 -2.57 10.26 -8.88
CA VAL A 346 -2.56 11.73 -8.82
C VAL A 346 -1.31 12.29 -9.49
N ASP A 347 -0.13 11.74 -9.21
CA ASP A 347 1.12 12.17 -9.82
C ASP A 347 1.08 12.03 -11.35
N MET A 348 0.64 10.87 -11.85
CA MET A 348 0.53 10.59 -13.30
C MET A 348 -0.54 11.48 -13.99
N LEU A 349 -1.65 11.76 -13.32
CA LEU A 349 -2.67 12.70 -13.80
C LEU A 349 -2.08 14.10 -13.98
N PHE A 350 -1.32 14.58 -12.99
CA PHE A 350 -0.70 15.92 -13.06
C PHE A 350 0.41 15.97 -14.11
N MET A 351 1.21 14.93 -14.27
CA MET A 351 2.19 14.84 -15.36
C MET A 351 1.52 14.91 -16.73
N GLY A 352 0.38 14.27 -16.92
CA GLY A 352 -0.38 14.25 -18.17
C GLY A 352 -1.07 15.58 -18.55
N MET A 353 -1.14 16.58 -17.65
CA MET A 353 -1.84 17.83 -17.91
C MET A 353 -1.27 18.63 -19.09
N THR A 354 0.03 18.49 -19.38
CA THR A 354 0.72 19.21 -20.45
C THR A 354 0.83 18.42 -21.76
N SER A 355 0.24 17.24 -21.86
CA SER A 355 0.39 16.33 -23.02
C SER A 355 -0.32 16.83 -24.28
N ARG A 356 -1.27 17.77 -24.16
CA ARG A 356 -2.07 18.27 -25.30
C ARG A 356 -2.05 19.80 -25.39
N LEU A 357 -1.60 20.31 -26.54
CA LEU A 357 -1.50 21.76 -26.77
C LEU A 357 -2.86 22.46 -26.72
N ASP A 358 -3.92 21.83 -27.26
CA ASP A 358 -5.27 22.39 -27.22
C ASP A 358 -5.78 22.60 -25.77
N ARG A 359 -5.55 21.63 -24.87
CA ARG A 359 -5.91 21.73 -23.45
C ARG A 359 -5.13 22.83 -22.75
N ILE A 360 -3.82 22.96 -23.02
CA ILE A 360 -3.00 24.04 -22.47
C ILE A 360 -3.51 25.40 -22.97
N ALA A 361 -3.80 25.51 -24.27
CA ALA A 361 -4.31 26.76 -24.86
C ALA A 361 -5.67 27.13 -24.26
N ASP A 362 -6.58 26.16 -24.06
CA ASP A 362 -7.91 26.43 -23.48
C ASP A 362 -7.82 26.85 -22.01
N PHE A 363 -6.89 26.25 -21.23
CA PHE A 363 -6.65 26.65 -19.85
C PHE A 363 -6.20 28.10 -19.70
N TYR A 364 -5.37 28.62 -20.63
CA TYR A 364 -4.85 29.98 -20.61
C TYR A 364 -5.67 30.98 -21.43
N LYS A 365 -6.65 30.55 -22.23
CA LYS A 365 -7.63 31.48 -22.84
C LYS A 365 -8.56 32.00 -21.74
N ARG A 366 -8.47 33.27 -21.48
CA ARG A 366 -9.36 34.03 -20.59
C ARG A 366 -10.49 34.68 -21.38
#